data_9f1bc339e700414046bbca9ce8fc3672
#
_entry.id   9f1bc339e700414046bbca9ce8fc3672
#
_cell.length_a   1.000
_cell.length_b   1.000
_cell.length_c   1.000
_cell.angle_alpha   90.00
_cell.angle_beta   90.00
_cell.angle_gamma   90.00
#
_symmetry.space_group_name_H-M   'P 1'
#
loop_
_entity.id
_entity.type
_entity.pdbx_description
1 polymer ?
#
loop_
_entity_poly.entity_id
_entity_poly.type
_entity_poly.pdbx_seq_one_letter_code
_entity_poly.pdbx_strand_id
1 'polypeptide(L)'
;MNFMMYMKVQKIVKCILPFYLLSFLPFTVKAQVGDYRSDFSIGGSAGCVLSNVAFVPDVPQGMQQGLTAGLTMRYTCEKYFKSICAIVAEVNVVQTGWKEDILDANNQPVYYADDVNKSTPLSYQRKMTYLQIPFLARLGWGRERKGFQGFFQAGPQVGIFLDESASTNLVADKPLANERASKVVAQNSLAVENKFDYGIAAGAGVEFSMRRVGHFMLEGRYYYGLGNIFKNSKSDYFGKSNFGQIVVKASYLFDIVRTKNDKIK
;
A
#
# COMPACT_ATOMS: atom_id res chain seq x y z
N MET A 1 3.99 12.52 51.07
CA MET A 1 4.14 12.01 49.67
C MET A 1 2.88 11.30 49.14
N ASN A 2 1.84 11.02 49.90
CA ASN A 2 0.67 10.25 49.48
C ASN A 2 -0.53 11.07 48.96
N PHE A 3 -0.64 12.34 49.29
CA PHE A 3 -1.83 13.16 48.91
C PHE A 3 -1.84 13.56 47.43
N MET A 4 -0.68 13.84 46.87
CA MET A 4 -0.54 14.26 45.48
C MET A 4 -0.74 13.09 44.47
N MET A 5 -0.41 11.89 44.90
CA MET A 5 -0.64 10.64 44.12
C MET A 5 -2.13 10.29 44.08
N TYR A 6 -2.85 10.52 45.16
CA TYR A 6 -4.31 10.29 45.27
C TYR A 6 -5.12 11.20 44.35
N MET A 7 -4.74 12.47 44.23
CA MET A 7 -5.37 13.42 43.31
C MET A 7 -5.14 13.10 41.85
N LYS A 8 -3.95 12.55 41.48
CA LYS A 8 -3.67 12.13 40.10
C LYS A 8 -4.52 10.92 39.69
N VAL A 9 -4.65 9.94 40.60
CA VAL A 9 -5.48 8.73 40.36
C VAL A 9 -6.96 9.08 40.25
N GLN A 10 -7.49 9.99 41.08
CA GLN A 10 -8.88 10.47 40.94
C GLN A 10 -9.17 11.18 39.62
N LYS A 11 -8.21 11.95 39.07
CA LYS A 11 -8.37 12.60 37.77
C LYS A 11 -8.38 11.59 36.62
N ILE A 12 -7.53 10.56 36.68
CA ILE A 12 -7.49 9.49 35.68
C ILE A 12 -8.78 8.66 35.71
N VAL A 13 -9.26 8.31 36.90
CA VAL A 13 -10.51 7.54 37.07
C VAL A 13 -11.72 8.34 36.55
N LYS A 14 -11.78 9.68 36.78
CA LYS A 14 -12.85 10.54 36.27
C LYS A 14 -12.83 10.68 34.75
N CYS A 15 -11.66 10.55 34.09
CA CYS A 15 -11.57 10.57 32.62
C CYS A 15 -11.91 9.21 31.98
N ILE A 16 -11.61 8.10 32.67
CA ILE A 16 -11.82 6.74 32.15
C ILE A 16 -13.26 6.25 32.40
N LEU A 17 -13.86 6.69 33.52
CA LEU A 17 -15.21 6.26 33.92
C LEU A 17 -16.32 6.55 32.88
N PRO A 18 -16.37 7.72 32.22
CA PRO A 18 -17.37 7.96 31.17
C PRO A 18 -17.12 7.10 29.91
N PHE A 19 -15.88 6.75 29.64
CA PHE A 19 -15.54 5.86 28.50
C PHE A 19 -15.98 4.41 28.78
N TYR A 20 -15.88 3.96 30.03
CA TYR A 20 -16.36 2.64 30.45
C TYR A 20 -17.89 2.58 30.51
N LEU A 21 -18.57 3.67 30.93
CA LEU A 21 -20.03 3.76 30.91
C LEU A 21 -20.61 3.76 29.48
N LEU A 22 -19.87 4.32 28.52
CA LEU A 22 -20.27 4.31 27.10
C LEU A 22 -20.21 2.90 26.48
N SER A 23 -19.35 2.02 26.99
CA SER A 23 -19.23 0.64 26.51
C SER A 23 -20.36 -0.27 27.03
N PHE A 24 -21.06 0.12 28.11
CA PHE A 24 -22.19 -0.61 28.69
C PHE A 24 -23.57 -0.11 28.23
N LEU A 25 -23.64 0.91 27.37
CA LEU A 25 -24.92 1.20 26.73
C LEU A 25 -25.25 0.00 25.83
N PRO A 26 -26.35 -0.73 26.10
CA PRO A 26 -26.83 -1.72 25.15
C PRO A 26 -27.27 -0.91 23.93
N PHE A 27 -26.38 -0.81 22.92
CA PHE A 27 -26.79 -0.42 21.59
C PHE A 27 -27.78 -1.50 21.13
N THR A 28 -29.05 -1.32 21.40
CA THR A 28 -30.11 -2.00 20.67
C THR A 28 -30.15 -1.40 19.27
N VAL A 29 -29.02 -1.47 18.58
CA VAL A 29 -29.00 -1.35 17.13
C VAL A 29 -29.78 -2.58 16.68
N LYS A 30 -31.03 -2.38 16.28
CA LYS A 30 -31.71 -3.34 15.43
C LYS A 30 -30.81 -3.43 14.21
N ALA A 31 -29.89 -4.40 14.21
CA ALA A 31 -29.09 -4.73 13.06
C ALA A 31 -30.09 -5.09 11.97
N GLN A 32 -30.31 -4.17 11.03
CA GLN A 32 -31.10 -4.50 9.88
C GLN A 32 -30.32 -5.62 9.18
N VAL A 33 -30.90 -6.81 9.19
CA VAL A 33 -30.29 -7.98 8.57
C VAL A 33 -30.22 -7.68 7.09
N GLY A 34 -29.01 -7.61 6.55
CA GLY A 34 -28.79 -7.47 5.12
C GLY A 34 -29.20 -8.75 4.38
N ASP A 35 -29.42 -8.64 3.09
CA ASP A 35 -29.64 -9.84 2.26
C ASP A 35 -28.34 -10.65 2.17
N TYR A 36 -28.32 -11.81 2.80
CA TYR A 36 -27.15 -12.69 2.81
C TYR A 36 -26.75 -13.13 1.40
N ARG A 37 -25.45 -13.11 1.17
CA ARG A 37 -24.79 -13.60 -0.05
C ARG A 37 -23.68 -14.57 0.35
N SER A 38 -23.43 -15.56 -0.48
CA SER A 38 -22.30 -16.49 -0.33
C SER A 38 -21.60 -16.70 -1.67
N ASP A 39 -21.33 -15.61 -2.37
CA ASP A 39 -20.65 -15.68 -3.65
C ASP A 39 -19.13 -15.65 -3.43
N PHE A 40 -18.45 -16.69 -3.90
CA PHE A 40 -17.00 -16.78 -3.86
C PHE A 40 -16.44 -16.75 -5.27
N SER A 41 -15.55 -15.81 -5.52
CA SER A 41 -14.91 -15.60 -6.82
C SER A 41 -13.39 -15.62 -6.65
N ILE A 42 -12.69 -16.17 -7.63
CA ILE A 42 -11.24 -16.20 -7.70
C ILE A 42 -10.78 -15.83 -9.11
N GLY A 43 -9.60 -15.27 -9.21
CA GLY A 43 -9.03 -14.94 -10.50
C GLY A 43 -7.65 -14.36 -10.45
N GLY A 44 -7.16 -13.92 -11.60
CA GLY A 44 -5.85 -13.31 -11.76
C GLY A 44 -5.94 -11.78 -11.82
N SER A 45 -4.86 -11.14 -11.43
CA SER A 45 -4.68 -9.69 -11.54
C SER A 45 -3.29 -9.33 -12.03
N ALA A 46 -3.18 -8.25 -12.78
CA ALA A 46 -1.91 -7.68 -13.21
C ALA A 46 -2.02 -6.15 -13.32
N GLY A 47 -0.91 -5.45 -13.16
CA GLY A 47 -0.92 -4.00 -13.20
C GLY A 47 0.45 -3.36 -13.07
N CYS A 48 0.43 -2.03 -12.96
CA CYS A 48 1.60 -1.19 -12.78
C CYS A 48 1.61 -0.61 -11.38
N VAL A 49 2.82 -0.41 -10.85
CA VAL A 49 3.07 0.19 -9.54
C VAL A 49 3.98 1.39 -9.72
N LEU A 50 3.61 2.50 -9.11
CA LEU A 50 4.47 3.66 -8.92
C LEU A 50 4.80 3.73 -7.44
N SER A 51 6.08 3.69 -7.09
CA SER A 51 6.50 3.62 -5.69
C SER A 51 7.59 4.63 -5.38
N ASN A 52 7.62 5.05 -4.13
CA ASN A 52 8.69 5.83 -3.52
C ASN A 52 8.89 5.36 -2.08
N VAL A 53 9.92 5.85 -1.43
CA VAL A 53 10.23 5.59 -0.02
C VAL A 53 10.35 6.92 0.73
N ALA A 54 9.59 7.09 1.79
CA ALA A 54 9.70 8.27 2.63
C ALA A 54 10.90 8.11 3.58
N PHE A 55 12.01 8.77 3.26
CA PHE A 55 13.21 8.79 4.08
C PHE A 55 13.25 9.95 5.06
N VAL A 56 13.88 9.73 6.24
CA VAL A 56 14.26 10.76 7.18
C VAL A 56 15.69 10.45 7.67
N PRO A 57 16.73 11.23 7.30
CA PRO A 57 16.69 12.46 6.48
C PRO A 57 16.22 12.24 5.06
N ASP A 58 15.68 13.29 4.44
CA ASP A 58 15.06 13.24 3.13
C ASP A 58 16.07 12.94 2.01
N VAL A 59 15.64 12.11 1.07
CA VAL A 59 16.37 11.74 -0.16
C VAL A 59 15.55 12.21 -1.35
N PRO A 60 16.06 13.15 -2.15
CA PRO A 60 15.40 13.55 -3.39
C PRO A 60 15.20 12.34 -4.32
N GLN A 61 13.96 12.07 -4.71
CA GLN A 61 13.62 10.89 -5.51
C GLN A 61 12.40 11.10 -6.39
N GLY A 62 12.46 10.49 -7.58
CA GLY A 62 11.31 10.29 -8.45
C GLY A 62 10.58 8.99 -8.13
N MET A 63 9.38 8.83 -8.70
CA MET A 63 8.63 7.59 -8.56
C MET A 63 9.28 6.46 -9.37
N GLN A 64 9.52 5.33 -8.69
CA GLN A 64 9.98 4.10 -9.33
C GLN A 64 8.80 3.36 -9.95
N GLN A 65 8.94 3.01 -11.23
CA GLN A 65 7.96 2.17 -11.93
C GLN A 65 8.27 0.70 -11.72
N GLY A 66 7.23 -0.07 -11.41
CA GLY A 66 7.28 -1.52 -11.25
C GLY A 66 6.02 -2.19 -11.79
N LEU A 67 6.01 -3.51 -11.73
CA LEU A 67 4.88 -4.34 -12.13
C LEU A 67 4.33 -5.10 -10.93
N THR A 68 3.06 -5.45 -11.00
CA THR A 68 2.41 -6.35 -10.05
C THR A 68 1.61 -7.40 -10.80
N ALA A 69 1.64 -8.62 -10.30
CA ALA A 69 0.79 -9.71 -10.78
C ALA A 69 0.49 -10.67 -9.64
N GLY A 70 -0.70 -11.28 -9.65
CA GLY A 70 -1.08 -12.21 -8.59
C GLY A 70 -2.48 -12.78 -8.72
N LEU A 71 -2.92 -13.37 -7.62
CA LEU A 71 -4.23 -13.97 -7.47
C LEU A 71 -5.10 -13.10 -6.57
N THR A 72 -6.37 -12.96 -6.92
CA THR A 72 -7.38 -12.23 -6.16
C THR A 72 -8.52 -13.16 -5.83
N MET A 73 -8.90 -13.21 -4.55
CA MET A 73 -10.04 -13.94 -4.02
C MET A 73 -11.03 -12.95 -3.43
N ARG A 74 -12.30 -13.11 -3.74
CA ARG A 74 -13.37 -12.26 -3.23
C ARG A 74 -14.49 -13.12 -2.67
N TYR A 75 -14.87 -12.82 -1.44
CA TYR A 75 -16.06 -13.37 -0.81
C TYR A 75 -17.09 -12.26 -0.59
N THR A 76 -18.22 -12.33 -1.32
CA THR A 76 -19.33 -11.41 -1.15
C THR A 76 -20.21 -11.93 -0.03
N CYS A 77 -20.33 -11.15 1.07
CA CYS A 77 -20.96 -11.58 2.32
C CYS A 77 -22.46 -11.28 2.31
N GLU A 78 -22.83 -10.04 1.98
CA GLU A 78 -24.21 -9.59 2.05
C GLU A 78 -24.43 -8.31 1.24
N LYS A 79 -25.70 -8.02 1.01
CA LYS A 79 -26.14 -6.74 0.46
C LYS A 79 -26.90 -5.97 1.52
N TYR A 80 -26.44 -4.78 1.81
CA TYR A 80 -27.06 -3.90 2.77
C TYR A 80 -27.60 -2.66 2.06
N PHE A 81 -28.94 -2.54 1.92
CA PHE A 81 -29.60 -1.55 1.07
C PHE A 81 -29.12 -1.60 -0.39
N LYS A 82 -28.31 -0.58 -0.79
CA LYS A 82 -27.72 -0.46 -2.12
C LYS A 82 -26.25 -0.87 -2.15
N SER A 83 -25.65 -1.14 -0.99
CA SER A 83 -24.23 -1.47 -0.84
C SER A 83 -24.03 -2.97 -0.78
N ILE A 84 -23.11 -3.46 -1.58
CA ILE A 84 -22.70 -4.87 -1.63
C ILE A 84 -21.41 -4.98 -0.84
N CYS A 85 -21.43 -5.77 0.24
CA CYS A 85 -20.31 -5.95 1.12
C CYS A 85 -19.54 -7.21 0.72
N ALA A 86 -18.23 -7.09 0.59
CA ALA A 86 -17.35 -8.21 0.28
C ALA A 86 -16.00 -8.09 1.04
N ILE A 87 -15.35 -9.23 1.22
CA ILE A 87 -13.97 -9.33 1.67
C ILE A 87 -13.12 -9.74 0.48
N VAL A 88 -12.00 -9.06 0.30
CA VAL A 88 -11.04 -9.35 -0.77
C VAL A 88 -9.72 -9.70 -0.14
N ALA A 89 -9.16 -10.85 -0.51
CA ALA A 89 -7.82 -11.26 -0.16
C ALA A 89 -7.02 -11.48 -1.45
N GLU A 90 -5.76 -11.05 -1.45
CA GLU A 90 -4.92 -11.18 -2.61
C GLU A 90 -3.54 -11.71 -2.23
N VAL A 91 -2.87 -12.32 -3.21
CA VAL A 91 -1.47 -12.70 -3.13
C VAL A 91 -0.80 -12.20 -4.39
N ASN A 92 0.00 -11.14 -4.26
CA ASN A 92 0.61 -10.44 -5.38
C ASN A 92 2.13 -10.45 -5.26
N VAL A 93 2.82 -10.73 -6.35
CA VAL A 93 4.24 -10.39 -6.50
C VAL A 93 4.32 -8.98 -7.04
N VAL A 94 5.04 -8.11 -6.34
CA VAL A 94 5.07 -6.67 -6.61
C VAL A 94 6.51 -6.20 -6.70
N GLN A 95 6.85 -5.47 -7.76
CA GLN A 95 8.10 -4.75 -7.87
C GLN A 95 7.90 -3.32 -7.36
N THR A 96 8.67 -2.93 -6.36
CA THR A 96 8.64 -1.62 -5.72
C THR A 96 10.06 -1.07 -5.55
N GLY A 97 10.22 0.15 -5.08
CA GLY A 97 11.54 0.72 -4.84
C GLY A 97 11.54 2.24 -4.94
N TRP A 98 12.73 2.78 -5.25
CA TRP A 98 12.90 4.20 -5.50
C TRP A 98 13.94 4.46 -6.58
N LYS A 99 13.82 5.61 -7.20
CA LYS A 99 14.79 6.17 -8.13
C LYS A 99 15.24 7.51 -7.57
N GLU A 100 16.53 7.66 -7.34
CA GLU A 100 17.08 8.89 -6.81
C GLU A 100 17.20 9.98 -7.88
N ASP A 101 16.81 11.21 -7.53
CA ASP A 101 17.01 12.39 -8.35
C ASP A 101 18.30 13.07 -7.92
N ILE A 102 19.41 12.77 -8.62
CA ILE A 102 20.74 13.30 -8.31
C ILE A 102 20.91 14.63 -9.01
N LEU A 103 20.61 15.72 -8.28
CA LEU A 103 20.60 17.08 -8.80
C LEU A 103 21.62 17.97 -8.04
N ASP A 104 22.07 19.03 -8.68
CA ASP A 104 22.84 20.11 -8.07
C ASP A 104 21.95 21.18 -7.40
N ALA A 105 22.56 22.21 -6.83
CA ALA A 105 21.85 23.30 -6.16
C ALA A 105 20.93 24.11 -7.09
N ASN A 106 21.09 23.98 -8.42
CA ASN A 106 20.29 24.66 -9.43
C ASN A 106 19.22 23.73 -10.04
N ASN A 107 18.96 22.56 -9.43
CA ASN A 107 18.08 21.52 -9.95
C ASN A 107 18.50 20.96 -11.34
N GLN A 108 19.81 21.00 -11.65
CA GLN A 108 20.34 20.41 -12.88
C GLN A 108 20.94 19.03 -12.57
N PRO A 109 20.84 18.09 -13.51
CA PRO A 109 21.46 16.77 -13.34
C PRO A 109 22.97 16.86 -13.10
N VAL A 110 23.50 16.00 -12.26
CA VAL A 110 24.92 15.89 -11.96
C VAL A 110 25.59 14.94 -12.92
N TYR A 111 26.78 15.31 -13.39
CA TYR A 111 27.59 14.56 -14.34
C TYR A 111 28.99 14.29 -13.76
N TYR A 112 29.70 13.33 -14.35
CA TYR A 112 31.14 13.18 -14.11
C TYR A 112 31.95 14.26 -14.83
N ALA A 113 33.09 14.65 -14.28
CA ALA A 113 33.96 15.69 -14.85
C ALA A 113 34.55 15.31 -16.21
N ASP A 114 34.66 14.01 -16.51
CA ASP A 114 35.15 13.47 -17.79
C ASP A 114 34.06 13.38 -18.88
N ASP A 115 32.79 13.56 -18.52
CA ASP A 115 31.67 13.59 -19.48
C ASP A 115 31.52 15.02 -20.04
N VAL A 116 32.43 15.43 -20.92
CA VAL A 116 32.46 16.76 -21.54
C VAL A 116 31.15 17.10 -22.25
N ASN A 117 30.48 16.11 -22.83
CA ASN A 117 29.23 16.31 -23.56
C ASN A 117 27.98 16.26 -22.67
N LYS A 118 28.12 16.01 -21.35
CA LYS A 118 26.99 15.87 -20.39
C LYS A 118 25.91 14.91 -20.91
N SER A 119 26.35 13.78 -21.46
CA SER A 119 25.47 12.81 -22.11
C SER A 119 24.83 11.82 -21.14
N THR A 120 25.51 11.55 -20.00
CA THR A 120 25.08 10.51 -19.06
C THR A 120 24.97 11.06 -17.63
N PRO A 121 23.78 11.50 -17.20
CA PRO A 121 23.57 11.99 -15.84
C PRO A 121 23.77 10.87 -14.82
N LEU A 122 24.23 11.22 -13.63
CA LEU A 122 24.30 10.28 -12.52
C LEU A 122 22.90 9.76 -12.19
N SER A 123 22.82 8.46 -11.95
CA SER A 123 21.56 7.82 -11.61
C SER A 123 21.78 6.68 -10.61
N TYR A 124 20.83 6.55 -9.69
CA TYR A 124 20.71 5.43 -8.79
C TYR A 124 19.26 4.98 -8.73
N GLN A 125 19.04 3.70 -8.90
CA GLN A 125 17.73 3.09 -8.85
C GLN A 125 17.81 1.77 -8.09
N ARG A 126 16.91 1.58 -7.13
CA ARG A 126 16.80 0.33 -6.40
C ARG A 126 15.41 -0.25 -6.58
N LYS A 127 15.34 -1.46 -7.08
CA LYS A 127 14.13 -2.26 -7.23
C LYS A 127 14.13 -3.38 -6.23
N MET A 128 13.01 -3.58 -5.58
CA MET A 128 12.78 -4.66 -4.62
C MET A 128 11.53 -5.41 -5.02
N THR A 129 11.56 -6.71 -4.86
CA THR A 129 10.43 -7.59 -5.12
C THR A 129 9.86 -8.06 -3.79
N TYR A 130 8.56 -7.86 -3.60
CA TYR A 130 7.81 -8.28 -2.42
C TYR A 130 6.67 -9.22 -2.80
N LEU A 131 6.39 -10.18 -1.93
CA LEU A 131 5.13 -10.89 -1.89
C LEU A 131 4.18 -10.09 -1.00
N GLN A 132 3.15 -9.47 -1.57
CA GLN A 132 2.18 -8.65 -0.84
C GLN A 132 0.85 -9.37 -0.71
N ILE A 133 0.28 -9.32 0.51
CA ILE A 133 -0.96 -9.98 0.87
C ILE A 133 -1.89 -8.95 1.52
N PRO A 134 -2.68 -8.22 0.73
CA PRO A 134 -3.72 -7.34 1.24
C PRO A 134 -4.97 -8.12 1.65
N PHE A 135 -5.59 -7.67 2.76
CA PHE A 135 -6.91 -8.09 3.23
C PHE A 135 -7.81 -6.87 3.27
N LEU A 136 -8.77 -6.80 2.37
CA LEU A 136 -9.54 -5.58 2.15
C LEU A 136 -11.02 -5.82 2.40
N ALA A 137 -11.65 -4.94 3.15
CA ALA A 137 -13.08 -4.79 3.18
C ALA A 137 -13.52 -3.97 1.97
N ARG A 138 -14.47 -4.46 1.21
CA ARG A 138 -14.97 -3.84 -0.02
C ARG A 138 -16.44 -3.49 0.10
N LEU A 139 -16.79 -2.28 -0.32
CA LEU A 139 -18.14 -1.80 -0.52
C LEU A 139 -18.35 -1.48 -1.99
N GLY A 140 -19.37 -2.09 -2.61
CA GLY A 140 -19.71 -1.90 -4.01
C GLY A 140 -21.13 -1.37 -4.17
N TRP A 141 -21.34 -0.57 -5.21
CA TRP A 141 -22.64 0.00 -5.58
C TRP A 141 -22.90 -0.22 -7.05
N GLY A 142 -24.04 -0.78 -7.37
CA GLY A 142 -24.43 -1.06 -8.76
C GLY A 142 -25.01 -2.45 -8.94
N ARG A 143 -24.74 -3.05 -10.09
CA ARG A 143 -25.29 -4.35 -10.48
C ARG A 143 -24.33 -5.47 -10.08
N GLU A 144 -24.89 -6.49 -9.40
CA GLU A 144 -24.09 -7.60 -8.86
C GLU A 144 -23.62 -8.61 -9.94
N ARG A 145 -24.51 -8.97 -10.86
CA ARG A 145 -24.27 -10.10 -11.81
C ARG A 145 -24.21 -9.72 -13.27
N LYS A 146 -24.73 -8.55 -13.66
CA LYS A 146 -24.72 -8.10 -15.05
C LYS A 146 -24.70 -6.58 -15.12
N GLY A 147 -23.59 -6.02 -15.58
CA GLY A 147 -23.41 -4.57 -15.78
C GLY A 147 -22.31 -4.01 -14.88
N PHE A 148 -22.37 -2.70 -14.67
CA PHE A 148 -21.34 -1.94 -13.95
C PHE A 148 -21.61 -1.85 -12.46
N GLN A 149 -20.55 -1.88 -11.68
CA GLN A 149 -20.49 -1.64 -10.25
C GLN A 149 -19.28 -0.76 -9.96
N GLY A 150 -19.47 0.35 -9.26
CA GLY A 150 -18.38 1.09 -8.63
C GLY A 150 -18.07 0.49 -7.26
N PHE A 151 -16.82 0.52 -6.82
CA PHE A 151 -16.46 0.04 -5.50
C PHE A 151 -15.35 0.86 -4.85
N PHE A 152 -15.34 0.80 -3.54
CA PHE A 152 -14.25 1.25 -2.68
C PHE A 152 -13.81 0.07 -1.81
N GLN A 153 -12.52 -0.01 -1.53
CA GLN A 153 -11.97 -1.04 -0.65
C GLN A 153 -10.81 -0.51 0.16
N ALA A 154 -10.69 -0.98 1.40
CA ALA A 154 -9.61 -0.59 2.30
C ALA A 154 -9.33 -1.70 3.30
N GLY A 155 -8.09 -1.77 3.78
CA GLY A 155 -7.71 -2.71 4.81
C GLY A 155 -6.21 -2.83 5.00
N PRO A 156 -5.77 -3.71 5.89
CA PRO A 156 -4.36 -3.99 6.13
C PRO A 156 -3.72 -4.72 4.94
N GLN A 157 -2.45 -4.47 4.75
CA GLN A 157 -1.61 -5.17 3.79
C GLN A 157 -0.29 -5.53 4.46
N VAL A 158 0.16 -6.76 4.25
CA VAL A 158 1.47 -7.23 4.68
C VAL A 158 2.32 -7.58 3.46
N GLY A 159 3.63 -7.45 3.60
CA GLY A 159 4.60 -7.71 2.56
C GLY A 159 5.79 -8.52 3.08
N ILE A 160 6.26 -9.45 2.29
CA ILE A 160 7.46 -10.24 2.57
C ILE A 160 8.47 -9.95 1.48
N PHE A 161 9.65 -9.49 1.87
CA PHE A 161 10.76 -9.23 0.97
C PHE A 161 11.25 -10.55 0.34
N LEU A 162 11.42 -10.54 -0.98
CA LEU A 162 11.92 -11.69 -1.74
C LEU A 162 13.32 -11.43 -2.28
N ASP A 163 13.49 -10.31 -3.01
CA ASP A 163 14.73 -10.03 -3.73
C ASP A 163 14.89 -8.53 -3.96
N GLU A 164 16.13 -8.09 -4.24
CA GLU A 164 16.44 -6.73 -4.63
C GLU A 164 17.48 -6.64 -5.74
N SER A 165 17.41 -5.58 -6.52
CA SER A 165 18.37 -5.25 -7.57
C SER A 165 18.61 -3.74 -7.56
N ALA A 166 19.87 -3.34 -7.53
CA ALA A 166 20.28 -1.96 -7.68
C ALA A 166 20.92 -1.75 -9.05
N SER A 167 20.51 -0.68 -9.73
CA SER A 167 21.13 -0.22 -10.96
C SER A 167 21.67 1.18 -10.74
N THR A 168 22.95 1.35 -10.96
CA THR A 168 23.64 2.62 -10.74
C THR A 168 24.79 2.79 -11.73
N ASN A 169 25.10 4.03 -12.08
CA ASN A 169 26.33 4.42 -12.75
C ASN A 169 27.28 5.17 -11.82
N LEU A 170 27.00 5.16 -10.50
CA LEU A 170 27.88 5.80 -9.50
C LEU A 170 29.18 4.99 -9.37
N VAL A 171 30.31 5.67 -9.52
CA VAL A 171 31.65 5.14 -9.31
C VAL A 171 32.28 5.88 -8.14
N ALA A 172 32.79 5.13 -7.15
CA ALA A 172 33.48 5.72 -6.00
C ALA A 172 34.70 6.53 -6.47
N ASP A 173 34.96 7.64 -5.80
CA ASP A 173 36.12 8.51 -5.98
C ASP A 173 36.28 9.15 -7.38
N LYS A 174 35.28 9.04 -8.25
CA LYS A 174 35.29 9.72 -9.55
C LYS A 174 34.88 11.18 -9.41
N PRO A 175 35.65 12.15 -9.92
CA PRO A 175 35.35 13.58 -9.78
C PRO A 175 34.06 13.94 -10.51
N LEU A 176 33.26 14.78 -9.88
CA LEU A 176 31.98 15.30 -10.41
C LEU A 176 32.22 16.66 -11.10
N ALA A 177 31.48 16.90 -12.17
CA ALA A 177 31.50 18.19 -12.87
C ALA A 177 30.81 19.30 -12.07
N ASN A 178 29.77 18.94 -11.30
CA ASN A 178 29.04 19.82 -10.40
C ASN A 178 28.75 19.11 -9.08
N GLU A 179 28.69 19.86 -7.98
CA GLU A 179 28.41 19.28 -6.68
C GLU A 179 26.94 18.86 -6.53
N ARG A 180 26.74 17.74 -5.90
CA ARG A 180 25.44 17.23 -5.55
C ARG A 180 24.78 18.03 -4.42
N ALA A 181 23.51 18.47 -4.59
CA ALA A 181 22.79 19.23 -3.58
C ALA A 181 22.51 18.42 -2.30
N SER A 182 22.07 17.18 -2.46
CA SER A 182 21.85 16.27 -1.32
C SER A 182 23.13 15.52 -0.98
N LYS A 183 23.57 15.60 0.27
CA LYS A 183 24.71 14.84 0.82
C LYS A 183 24.29 13.49 1.40
N VAL A 184 23.00 13.17 1.39
CA VAL A 184 22.47 11.89 1.87
C VAL A 184 22.73 10.81 0.82
N VAL A 185 23.61 9.87 1.14
CA VAL A 185 24.05 8.77 0.24
C VAL A 185 24.00 7.40 0.88
N ALA A 186 23.67 7.33 2.17
CA ALA A 186 23.67 6.09 2.94
C ALA A 186 22.73 5.03 2.36
N GLN A 187 21.60 5.45 1.73
CA GLN A 187 20.63 4.55 1.08
C GLN A 187 21.23 3.70 -0.04
N ASN A 188 22.37 4.12 -0.62
CA ASN A 188 22.99 3.43 -1.73
C ASN A 188 23.77 2.16 -1.30
N SER A 189 24.23 2.14 -0.03
CA SER A 189 25.05 1.07 0.53
C SER A 189 24.36 0.21 1.58
N LEU A 190 23.27 0.71 2.19
CA LEU A 190 22.56 -0.02 3.23
C LEU A 190 21.77 -1.20 2.64
N ALA A 191 21.88 -2.37 3.27
CA ALA A 191 21.08 -3.55 2.93
C ALA A 191 19.66 -3.43 3.47
N VAL A 192 18.70 -4.09 2.83
CA VAL A 192 17.35 -4.27 3.38
C VAL A 192 17.43 -5.19 4.59
N GLU A 193 17.20 -4.64 5.77
CA GLU A 193 17.27 -5.41 7.01
C GLU A 193 15.92 -5.94 7.46
N ASN A 194 14.86 -5.15 7.30
CA ASN A 194 13.51 -5.55 7.65
C ASN A 194 12.85 -6.23 6.44
N LYS A 195 12.80 -7.55 6.49
CA LYS A 195 12.20 -8.37 5.42
C LYS A 195 10.67 -8.42 5.46
N PHE A 196 10.07 -7.87 6.49
CA PHE A 196 8.62 -7.82 6.68
C PHE A 196 8.14 -6.38 6.64
N ASP A 197 7.23 -6.09 5.70
CA ASP A 197 6.56 -4.81 5.55
C ASP A 197 5.09 -4.94 5.93
N TYR A 198 4.51 -3.90 6.49
CA TYR A 198 3.10 -3.84 6.83
C TYR A 198 2.59 -2.41 6.72
N GLY A 199 1.30 -2.28 6.42
CA GLY A 199 0.70 -0.97 6.24
C GLY A 199 -0.79 -1.06 5.93
N ILE A 200 -1.31 0.03 5.40
CA ILE A 200 -2.72 0.19 5.07
C ILE A 200 -2.83 0.46 3.57
N ALA A 201 -3.74 -0.26 2.93
CA ALA A 201 -4.09 -0.06 1.54
C ALA A 201 -5.52 0.44 1.42
N ALA A 202 -5.76 1.42 0.56
CA ALA A 202 -7.09 1.91 0.24
C ALA A 202 -7.19 2.22 -1.25
N GLY A 203 -8.32 1.93 -1.86
CA GLY A 203 -8.50 2.13 -3.29
C GLY A 203 -9.95 2.10 -3.73
N ALA A 204 -10.15 2.49 -4.96
CA ALA A 204 -11.44 2.49 -5.62
C ALA A 204 -11.32 1.95 -7.03
N GLY A 205 -12.43 1.49 -7.59
CA GLY A 205 -12.42 0.96 -8.92
C GLY A 205 -13.81 0.74 -9.49
N VAL A 206 -13.82 0.20 -10.68
CA VAL A 206 -15.03 -0.20 -11.40
C VAL A 206 -14.96 -1.68 -11.74
N GLU A 207 -16.10 -2.32 -11.71
CA GLU A 207 -16.26 -3.71 -12.07
C GLU A 207 -17.34 -3.82 -13.13
N PHE A 208 -17.05 -4.59 -14.15
CA PHE A 208 -18.00 -4.99 -15.16
C PHE A 208 -18.28 -6.49 -15.05
N SER A 209 -19.49 -6.83 -14.63
CA SER A 209 -19.92 -8.21 -14.44
C SER A 209 -20.69 -8.71 -15.65
N MET A 210 -20.32 -9.88 -16.15
CA MET A 210 -21.05 -10.60 -17.22
C MET A 210 -21.55 -11.93 -16.72
N ARG A 211 -22.85 -12.18 -16.98
CA ARG A 211 -23.47 -13.43 -16.57
C ARG A 211 -22.79 -14.63 -17.21
N ARG A 212 -22.36 -15.62 -16.41
CA ARG A 212 -21.66 -16.85 -16.80
C ARG A 212 -20.22 -16.67 -17.33
N VAL A 213 -19.75 -15.44 -17.50
CA VAL A 213 -18.37 -15.19 -17.96
C VAL A 213 -17.49 -14.87 -16.75
N GLY A 214 -17.85 -13.87 -15.97
CA GLY A 214 -17.07 -13.44 -14.81
C GLY A 214 -17.11 -11.93 -14.62
N HIS A 215 -16.12 -11.42 -13.90
CA HIS A 215 -16.02 -10.05 -13.46
C HIS A 215 -14.69 -9.45 -13.92
N PHE A 216 -14.75 -8.40 -14.70
CA PHE A 216 -13.60 -7.59 -15.05
C PHE A 216 -13.55 -6.40 -14.12
N MET A 217 -12.41 -6.19 -13.47
CA MET A 217 -12.20 -5.07 -12.55
C MET A 217 -11.03 -4.24 -13.00
N LEU A 218 -11.17 -2.92 -12.85
CA LEU A 218 -10.09 -1.95 -12.96
C LEU A 218 -10.07 -1.14 -11.67
N GLU A 219 -8.93 -1.09 -11.00
CA GLU A 219 -8.80 -0.38 -9.74
C GLU A 219 -7.54 0.48 -9.68
N GLY A 220 -7.64 1.59 -8.91
CA GLY A 220 -6.52 2.38 -8.42
C GLY A 220 -6.45 2.25 -6.90
N ARG A 221 -5.27 1.93 -6.37
CA ARG A 221 -5.02 1.72 -4.95
C ARG A 221 -3.80 2.50 -4.49
N TYR A 222 -3.89 3.08 -3.31
CA TYR A 222 -2.75 3.63 -2.59
C TYR A 222 -2.40 2.74 -1.41
N TYR A 223 -1.13 2.43 -1.24
CA TYR A 223 -0.58 1.73 -0.09
C TYR A 223 0.34 2.67 0.68
N TYR A 224 0.12 2.75 1.97
CA TYR A 224 0.97 3.46 2.92
C TYR A 224 1.63 2.45 3.87
N GLY A 225 2.93 2.25 3.70
CA GLY A 225 3.75 1.40 4.55
C GLY A 225 3.96 2.05 5.91
N LEU A 226 3.81 1.26 6.96
CA LEU A 226 4.11 1.63 8.35
C LEU A 226 5.44 1.02 8.80
N GLY A 227 5.87 -0.05 8.14
CA GLY A 227 7.18 -0.67 8.35
C GLY A 227 8.31 0.16 7.74
N ASN A 228 9.51 0.07 8.32
CA ASN A 228 10.73 0.65 7.75
C ASN A 228 11.54 -0.43 7.04
N ILE A 229 12.16 -0.06 5.91
CA ILE A 229 13.03 -0.95 5.11
C ILE A 229 14.37 -1.16 5.82
N PHE A 230 14.94 -0.06 6.34
CA PHE A 230 16.19 -0.07 7.11
C PHE A 230 15.88 -0.10 8.60
N LYS A 231 16.89 -0.45 9.41
CA LYS A 231 16.82 -0.23 10.86
C LYS A 231 16.57 1.25 11.16
N ASN A 232 15.89 1.50 12.24
CA ASN A 232 15.48 2.83 12.68
C ASN A 232 15.73 3.07 14.18
N SER A 233 16.78 2.46 14.75
CA SER A 233 17.21 2.73 16.10
C SER A 233 17.87 4.12 16.17
N LYS A 234 18.10 4.64 17.38
CA LYS A 234 18.73 5.96 17.57
C LYS A 234 20.15 6.08 17.00
N SER A 235 20.82 4.94 16.77
CA SER A 235 22.17 4.87 16.20
C SER A 235 22.18 4.72 14.68
N ASP A 236 21.04 4.44 14.06
CA ASP A 236 20.93 4.20 12.63
C ASP A 236 20.79 5.51 11.85
N TYR A 237 21.25 5.51 10.60
CA TYR A 237 21.26 6.71 9.77
C TYR A 237 19.86 7.23 9.45
N PHE A 238 18.92 6.31 9.14
CA PHE A 238 17.54 6.67 8.83
C PHE A 238 16.60 6.40 10.01
N GLY A 239 15.93 7.46 10.47
CA GLY A 239 14.84 7.34 11.44
C GLY A 239 13.53 6.87 10.81
N LYS A 240 13.39 7.01 9.47
CA LYS A 240 12.23 6.59 8.70
C LYS A 240 12.63 6.14 7.31
N SER A 241 12.03 5.04 6.83
CA SER A 241 12.23 4.50 5.48
C SER A 241 11.05 3.60 5.08
N ASN A 242 9.87 4.18 4.90
CA ASN A 242 8.66 3.42 4.60
C ASN A 242 8.11 3.67 3.20
N PHE A 243 7.45 2.64 2.63
CA PHE A 243 6.91 2.69 1.28
C PHE A 243 5.67 3.57 1.14
N GLY A 244 5.61 4.30 0.00
CA GLY A 244 4.39 4.79 -0.60
C GLY A 244 4.22 4.16 -1.98
N GLN A 245 3.05 3.58 -2.27
CA GLN A 245 2.81 2.92 -3.56
C GLN A 245 1.46 3.32 -4.13
N ILE A 246 1.44 3.69 -5.40
CA ILE A 246 0.22 3.83 -6.20
C ILE A 246 0.17 2.63 -7.13
N VAL A 247 -0.90 1.85 -7.05
CA VAL A 247 -1.11 0.64 -7.85
C VAL A 247 -2.30 0.85 -8.75
N VAL A 248 -2.12 0.63 -10.04
CA VAL A 248 -3.21 0.56 -11.02
C VAL A 248 -3.21 -0.83 -11.61
N LYS A 249 -4.29 -1.59 -11.38
CA LYS A 249 -4.36 -2.98 -11.84
C LYS A 249 -5.71 -3.35 -12.46
N ALA A 250 -5.65 -4.28 -13.37
CA ALA A 250 -6.80 -4.98 -13.94
C ALA A 250 -6.86 -6.39 -13.36
N SER A 251 -8.07 -6.85 -13.06
CA SER A 251 -8.31 -8.19 -12.53
C SER A 251 -9.47 -8.86 -13.27
N TYR A 252 -9.37 -10.15 -13.44
CA TYR A 252 -10.45 -10.97 -13.96
C TYR A 252 -10.79 -12.06 -12.95
N LEU A 253 -12.04 -12.07 -12.48
CA LEU A 253 -12.55 -13.04 -11.50
C LEU A 253 -13.66 -13.88 -12.12
N PHE A 254 -13.70 -15.13 -11.75
CA PHE A 254 -14.82 -16.05 -12.05
C PHE A 254 -15.40 -16.59 -10.75
N ASP A 255 -16.73 -16.79 -10.74
CA ASP A 255 -17.44 -17.28 -9.56
C ASP A 255 -17.34 -18.79 -9.46
N ILE A 256 -16.83 -19.26 -8.34
CA ILE A 256 -16.81 -20.70 -7.98
C ILE A 256 -18.11 -21.08 -7.28
N VAL A 257 -18.55 -20.23 -6.33
CA VAL A 257 -19.78 -20.41 -5.59
C VAL A 257 -20.68 -19.22 -5.83
N ARG A 258 -21.96 -19.47 -6.10
CA ARG A 258 -22.98 -18.43 -6.28
C ARG A 258 -24.20 -18.71 -5.45
N THR A 259 -24.71 -17.68 -4.79
CA THR A 259 -26.00 -17.73 -4.12
C THR A 259 -27.12 -17.93 -5.15
N LYS A 260 -27.91 -18.99 -4.97
CA LYS A 260 -29.09 -19.24 -5.79
C LYS A 260 -30.27 -18.38 -5.32
N ASN A 261 -30.37 -17.16 -5.84
CA ASN A 261 -31.48 -16.27 -5.55
C ASN A 261 -31.87 -15.49 -6.81
N ASP A 262 -33.12 -15.67 -7.26
CA ASP A 262 -33.63 -15.07 -8.50
C ASP A 262 -33.82 -13.56 -8.41
N LYS A 263 -33.83 -12.99 -7.19
CA LYS A 263 -33.91 -11.54 -6.95
C LYS A 263 -32.59 -10.80 -7.17
N ILE A 264 -31.46 -11.51 -7.34
CA ILE A 264 -30.13 -10.91 -7.59
C ILE A 264 -30.00 -10.58 -9.08
N LYS A 265 -30.00 -9.30 -9.41
CA LYS A 265 -29.87 -8.77 -10.78
C LYS A 265 -28.46 -8.34 -11.11
#